data_8b8bd2a227ea54a060de59ccf6804f5f
#
_entry.id   8b8bd2a227ea54a060de59ccf6804f5f
#
_cell.length_a   1.000
_cell.length_b   1.000
_cell.length_c   1.000
_cell.angle_alpha   90.00
_cell.angle_beta   90.00
_cell.angle_gamma   90.00
#
_symmetry.space_group_name_H-M   'P 1'
#
loop_
_entity.id
_entity.type
_entity.pdbx_description
1 polymer ?
#
loop_
_entity_poly.entity_id
_entity_poly.type
_entity_poly.pdbx_seq_one_letter_code
_entity_poly.pdbx_strand_id
1 'polypeptide(L)'
;MKYKQFSKENHAANDKPSKDLVINFLKSKGIDATENPDKYGIDIIVPRYEVERREIWIDKFPFKTVHIPARKKKFLNYSIVYAIVNKDFNRIMFCTSEVIKQSNLIEVPNKSVPEGEYFYDVPVEEWYVYDIGDKNESS
;
A
#
# COMPACT_ATOMS: atom_id res chain seq x y z
N MET A 1 -16.89 -11.90 -14.04
CA MET A 1 -15.96 -11.75 -12.94
C MET A 1 -16.66 -11.21 -11.71
N LYS A 2 -16.44 -11.84 -10.60
CA LYS A 2 -17.09 -11.45 -9.36
C LYS A 2 -16.19 -10.45 -8.63
N TYR A 3 -16.74 -9.27 -8.33
CA TYR A 3 -15.99 -8.30 -7.55
C TYR A 3 -15.97 -8.74 -6.10
N LYS A 4 -14.80 -8.60 -5.48
CA LYS A 4 -14.67 -8.88 -4.06
C LYS A 4 -15.32 -7.73 -3.29
N GLN A 5 -16.25 -8.06 -2.41
CA GLN A 5 -16.86 -7.06 -1.56
C GLN A 5 -15.89 -6.66 -0.46
N PHE A 6 -15.89 -5.36 -0.15
CA PHE A 6 -15.14 -4.86 0.99
C PHE A 6 -15.74 -5.41 2.27
N SER A 7 -14.90 -5.96 3.14
CA SER A 7 -15.32 -6.49 4.42
C SER A 7 -14.57 -5.75 5.53
N LYS A 8 -15.32 -5.17 6.47
CA LYS A 8 -14.72 -4.50 7.61
C LYS A 8 -13.88 -5.45 8.46
N GLU A 9 -14.36 -6.68 8.61
CA GLU A 9 -13.63 -7.69 9.38
C GLU A 9 -12.32 -8.07 8.71
N ASN A 10 -12.36 -8.30 7.38
CA ASN A 10 -11.14 -8.61 6.64
C ASN A 10 -10.18 -7.44 6.63
N HIS A 11 -10.68 -6.23 6.50
CA HIS A 11 -9.84 -5.04 6.55
C HIS A 11 -9.15 -4.92 7.91
N ALA A 12 -9.91 -5.06 8.99
CA ALA A 12 -9.36 -4.98 10.34
C ALA A 12 -8.35 -6.10 10.61
N ALA A 13 -8.64 -7.32 10.11
CA ALA A 13 -7.77 -8.46 10.32
C ALA A 13 -6.40 -8.31 9.66
N ASN A 14 -6.31 -7.56 8.55
CA ASN A 14 -5.07 -7.39 7.78
C ASN A 14 -4.37 -6.06 8.02
N ASP A 15 -5.07 -5.08 8.57
CA ASP A 15 -4.56 -3.72 8.73
C ASP A 15 -3.39 -3.67 9.73
N LYS A 16 -3.60 -4.21 10.93
CA LYS A 16 -2.59 -4.19 11.98
C LYS A 16 -1.34 -4.99 11.61
N PRO A 17 -1.46 -6.23 11.11
CA PRO A 17 -0.27 -6.98 10.69
C PRO A 17 0.51 -6.27 9.58
N SER A 18 -0.16 -5.62 8.64
CA SER A 18 0.50 -4.89 7.57
C SER A 18 1.30 -3.71 8.10
N LYS A 19 0.71 -2.92 9.00
CA LYS A 19 1.39 -1.80 9.63
C LYS A 19 2.59 -2.27 10.45
N ASP A 20 2.41 -3.32 11.23
CA ASP A 20 3.49 -3.87 12.06
C ASP A 20 4.65 -4.33 11.21
N LEU A 21 4.37 -4.97 10.08
CA LEU A 21 5.42 -5.42 9.16
C LEU A 21 6.24 -4.23 8.66
N VAL A 22 5.57 -3.17 8.20
CA VAL A 22 6.26 -1.98 7.68
C VAL A 22 7.04 -1.30 8.79
N ILE A 23 6.46 -1.13 9.98
CA ILE A 23 7.13 -0.51 11.12
C ILE A 23 8.40 -1.30 11.49
N ASN A 24 8.29 -2.62 11.57
CA ASN A 24 9.44 -3.46 11.91
C ASN A 24 10.52 -3.38 10.84
N PHE A 25 10.12 -3.36 9.58
CA PHE A 25 11.07 -3.20 8.47
C PHE A 25 11.82 -1.86 8.59
N LEU A 26 11.09 -0.77 8.83
CA LEU A 26 11.70 0.55 8.95
C LEU A 26 12.64 0.62 10.14
N LYS A 27 12.26 0.04 11.27
CA LYS A 27 13.13 -0.03 12.44
C LYS A 27 14.41 -0.81 12.16
N SER A 28 14.30 -1.88 11.37
CA SER A 28 15.49 -2.67 10.99
C SER A 28 16.45 -1.86 10.13
N LYS A 29 15.98 -0.80 9.48
CA LYS A 29 16.79 0.10 8.67
C LYS A 29 17.20 1.36 9.44
N GLY A 30 17.00 1.38 10.76
CA GLY A 30 17.37 2.52 11.59
C GLY A 30 16.36 3.66 11.59
N ILE A 31 15.14 3.43 11.09
CA ILE A 31 14.08 4.43 11.05
C ILE A 31 13.11 4.14 12.18
N ASP A 32 12.95 5.10 13.09
CA ASP A 32 12.06 4.96 14.23
C ASP A 32 10.63 5.34 13.83
N ALA A 33 9.89 4.36 13.34
CA ALA A 33 8.54 4.56 12.83
C ALA A 33 7.51 4.41 13.95
N THR A 34 6.49 5.27 13.92
CA THR A 34 5.43 5.31 14.93
C THR A 34 4.07 5.19 14.27
N GLU A 35 3.27 4.26 14.74
CA GLU A 35 1.90 4.10 14.27
C GLU A 35 1.06 5.31 14.70
N ASN A 36 0.18 5.77 13.79
CA ASN A 36 -0.73 6.86 14.10
C ASN A 36 -1.88 6.33 14.96
N PRO A 37 -2.12 6.90 16.16
CA PRO A 37 -3.25 6.50 16.98
C PRO A 37 -4.60 6.90 16.38
N ASP A 38 -4.62 7.90 15.49
CA ASP A 38 -5.84 8.31 14.79
C ASP A 38 -6.07 7.37 13.59
N LYS A 39 -7.06 6.49 13.72
CA LYS A 39 -7.37 5.52 12.67
C LYS A 39 -7.91 6.11 11.37
N TYR A 40 -8.29 7.38 11.38
CA TYR A 40 -8.78 8.08 10.19
C TYR A 40 -7.69 8.89 9.48
N GLY A 41 -6.50 8.98 10.06
CA GLY A 41 -5.35 9.63 9.46
C GLY A 41 -4.47 8.66 8.67
N ILE A 42 -3.26 9.10 8.34
CA ILE A 42 -2.26 8.22 7.74
C ILE A 42 -1.86 7.14 8.74
N ASP A 43 -1.37 6.02 8.23
CA ASP A 43 -1.10 4.83 9.07
C ASP A 43 0.10 5.01 9.99
N ILE A 44 1.16 5.62 9.48
CA ILE A 44 2.41 5.84 10.21
C ILE A 44 2.73 7.33 10.12
N ILE A 45 2.90 7.98 11.26
CA ILE A 45 3.05 9.44 11.31
C ILE A 45 4.49 9.93 11.32
N VAL A 46 5.43 9.10 11.73
CA VAL A 46 6.84 9.48 11.79
C VAL A 46 7.68 8.28 11.35
N PRO A 47 8.28 8.30 10.16
CA PRO A 47 7.92 9.16 9.03
C PRO A 47 6.50 8.88 8.52
N ARG A 48 6.00 9.68 7.60
CA ARG A 48 4.61 9.56 7.14
C ARG A 48 4.49 8.47 6.08
N TYR A 49 3.76 7.43 6.41
CA TYR A 49 3.50 6.30 5.52
C TYR A 49 2.02 5.98 5.49
N GLU A 50 1.52 5.72 4.29
CA GLU A 50 0.22 5.08 4.11
C GLU A 50 0.50 3.62 3.77
N VAL A 51 -0.19 2.69 4.40
CA VAL A 51 0.10 1.26 4.28
C VAL A 51 -1.15 0.51 3.84
N GLU A 52 -1.00 -0.39 2.86
CA GLU A 52 -2.08 -1.31 2.50
C GLU A 52 -1.53 -2.67 2.10
N ARG A 53 -2.41 -3.67 2.08
CA ARG A 53 -2.09 -5.02 1.66
C ARG A 53 -2.79 -5.32 0.33
N ARG A 54 -2.08 -5.99 -0.58
CA ARG A 54 -2.68 -6.45 -1.84
C ARG A 54 -2.68 -7.98 -1.88
N GLU A 55 -3.88 -8.54 -1.84
CA GLU A 55 -4.08 -9.97 -1.82
C GLU A 55 -3.67 -10.65 -3.12
N ILE A 56 -3.71 -9.92 -4.22
CA ILE A 56 -3.33 -10.42 -5.53
C ILE A 56 -1.80 -10.54 -5.71
N TRP A 57 -1.04 -9.92 -4.83
CA TRP A 57 0.43 -9.91 -4.93
C TRP A 57 1.00 -11.01 -4.05
N ILE A 58 1.40 -12.11 -4.68
CA ILE A 58 2.00 -13.26 -3.98
C ILE A 58 3.52 -13.17 -4.08
N ASP A 59 4.07 -13.43 -5.25
CA ASP A 59 5.52 -13.34 -5.48
C ASP A 59 5.87 -12.07 -6.25
N LYS A 60 5.60 -12.08 -7.54
CA LYS A 60 5.80 -10.93 -8.39
C LYS A 60 4.48 -10.19 -8.51
N PHE A 61 4.54 -8.87 -8.51
CA PHE A 61 3.32 -8.09 -8.72
C PHE A 61 2.76 -8.42 -10.11
N PRO A 62 1.49 -8.84 -10.21
CA PRO A 62 0.98 -9.45 -11.44
C PRO A 62 0.66 -8.49 -12.58
N PHE A 63 0.74 -7.18 -12.35
CA PHE A 63 0.39 -6.18 -13.36
C PHE A 63 1.56 -5.25 -13.64
N LYS A 64 1.49 -4.57 -14.78
CA LYS A 64 2.50 -3.58 -15.18
C LYS A 64 2.39 -2.28 -14.40
N THR A 65 1.21 -1.99 -13.86
CA THR A 65 0.96 -0.78 -13.11
C THR A 65 0.26 -1.11 -11.81
N VAL A 66 0.43 -0.22 -10.83
CA VAL A 66 -0.23 -0.30 -9.54
C VAL A 66 -1.28 0.79 -9.49
N HIS A 67 -2.52 0.43 -9.18
CA HIS A 67 -3.62 1.37 -9.08
C HIS A 67 -3.75 1.89 -7.66
N ILE A 68 -3.62 3.20 -7.49
CA ILE A 68 -3.83 3.85 -6.19
C ILE A 68 -5.11 4.67 -6.27
N PRO A 69 -6.11 4.40 -5.42
CA PRO A 69 -7.38 5.12 -5.49
C PRO A 69 -7.20 6.63 -5.35
N ALA A 70 -7.85 7.38 -6.23
CA ALA A 70 -7.75 8.84 -6.22
C ALA A 70 -8.28 9.43 -4.92
N ARG A 71 -9.14 8.72 -4.20
CA ARG A 71 -9.62 9.16 -2.88
C ARG A 71 -8.50 9.28 -1.85
N LYS A 72 -7.34 8.66 -2.11
CA LYS A 72 -6.15 8.78 -1.26
C LYS A 72 -5.42 10.10 -1.46
N LYS A 73 -5.87 10.94 -2.39
CA LYS A 73 -5.24 12.23 -2.68
C LYS A 73 -5.04 13.08 -1.42
N LYS A 74 -5.96 13.01 -0.47
CA LYS A 74 -5.84 13.76 0.77
C LYS A 74 -4.53 13.44 1.53
N PHE A 75 -4.05 12.22 1.43
CA PHE A 75 -2.77 11.83 2.03
C PHE A 75 -1.60 12.21 1.12
N LEU A 76 -1.82 12.08 -0.21
CA LEU A 76 -0.76 12.33 -1.19
C LEU A 76 -0.40 13.81 -1.31
N ASN A 77 -1.23 14.72 -0.78
CA ASN A 77 -0.93 16.14 -0.76
C ASN A 77 0.22 16.49 0.19
N TYR A 78 0.57 15.58 1.07
CA TYR A 78 1.74 15.69 1.94
C TYR A 78 2.85 14.81 1.38
N SER A 79 4.09 15.09 1.79
CA SER A 79 5.20 14.21 1.45
C SER A 79 5.06 12.93 2.26
N ILE A 80 4.53 11.90 1.64
CA ILE A 80 4.39 10.59 2.27
C ILE A 80 4.99 9.52 1.37
N VAL A 81 5.20 8.36 1.94
CA VAL A 81 5.54 7.16 1.20
C VAL A 81 4.36 6.21 1.26
N TYR A 82 3.99 5.68 0.13
CA TYR A 82 2.93 4.68 0.05
C TYR A 82 3.59 3.30 0.08
N ALA A 83 3.17 2.47 1.02
CA ALA A 83 3.74 1.14 1.21
C ALA A 83 2.67 0.09 0.96
N ILE A 84 2.98 -0.87 0.12
CA ILE A 84 2.07 -1.99 -0.17
C ILE A 84 2.75 -3.28 0.25
N VAL A 85 2.03 -4.05 1.06
CA VAL A 85 2.47 -5.34 1.56
C VAL A 85 1.82 -6.43 0.72
N ASN A 86 2.55 -7.50 0.42
CA ASN A 86 1.99 -8.60 -0.35
C ASN A 86 1.12 -9.51 0.52
N LYS A 87 0.46 -10.48 -0.12
CA LYS A 87 -0.48 -11.39 0.54
C LYS A 87 0.13 -12.11 1.73
N ASP A 88 1.35 -12.60 1.59
CA ASP A 88 2.00 -13.45 2.60
C ASP A 88 2.88 -12.68 3.57
N PHE A 89 2.82 -11.35 3.57
CA PHE A 89 3.56 -10.48 4.49
C PHE A 89 5.07 -10.70 4.44
N ASN A 90 5.60 -10.99 3.27
CA ASN A 90 7.04 -11.20 3.10
C ASN A 90 7.68 -10.28 2.06
N ARG A 91 6.91 -9.38 1.48
CA ARG A 91 7.41 -8.37 0.54
C ARG A 91 6.72 -7.04 0.78
N ILE A 92 7.48 -5.96 0.62
CA ILE A 92 6.93 -4.61 0.71
C ILE A 92 7.42 -3.84 -0.50
N MET A 93 6.56 -3.02 -1.11
CA MET A 93 7.00 -2.07 -2.11
C MET A 93 6.61 -0.65 -1.70
N PHE A 94 7.46 0.30 -2.04
CA PHE A 94 7.33 1.69 -1.65
C PHE A 94 7.35 2.60 -2.86
N CYS A 95 6.54 3.64 -2.81
CA CYS A 95 6.56 4.71 -3.81
C CYS A 95 6.23 6.04 -3.14
N THR A 96 6.88 7.11 -3.56
CA THR A 96 6.63 8.43 -2.97
C THR A 96 5.34 9.02 -3.51
N SER A 97 4.72 9.88 -2.70
CA SER A 97 3.51 10.59 -3.11
C SER A 97 3.74 11.45 -4.35
N GLU A 98 4.94 12.01 -4.52
CA GLU A 98 5.26 12.82 -5.69
C GLU A 98 5.15 12.02 -6.98
N VAL A 99 5.72 10.82 -7.00
CA VAL A 99 5.65 9.94 -8.16
C VAL A 99 4.22 9.52 -8.44
N ILE A 100 3.47 9.18 -7.39
CA ILE A 100 2.07 8.77 -7.55
C ILE A 100 1.25 9.90 -8.18
N LYS A 101 1.36 11.11 -7.67
CA LYS A 101 0.58 12.25 -8.16
C LYS A 101 0.93 12.63 -9.60
N GLN A 102 2.13 12.34 -10.05
CA GLN A 102 2.55 12.62 -11.43
C GLN A 102 2.11 11.54 -12.41
N SER A 103 1.63 10.41 -11.90
CA SER A 103 1.17 9.30 -12.73
C SER A 103 -0.18 9.61 -13.36
N ASN A 104 -0.50 8.90 -14.43
CA ASN A 104 -1.77 9.09 -15.12
C ASN A 104 -2.95 8.76 -14.22
N LEU A 105 -3.99 9.59 -14.31
CA LEU A 105 -5.24 9.32 -13.62
C LEU A 105 -6.18 8.64 -14.62
N ILE A 106 -6.66 7.45 -14.26
CA ILE A 106 -7.53 6.66 -15.12
C ILE A 106 -8.84 6.36 -14.42
N GLU A 107 -9.89 6.15 -15.22
CA GLU A 107 -11.18 5.73 -14.70
C GLU A 107 -11.34 4.23 -14.94
N VAL A 108 -11.73 3.51 -13.89
CA VAL A 108 -11.98 2.07 -13.96
C VAL A 108 -13.44 1.83 -13.60
N PRO A 109 -14.20 1.13 -14.46
CA PRO A 109 -15.59 0.82 -14.16
C PRO A 109 -15.73 0.04 -12.86
N ASN A 110 -16.77 0.37 -12.09
CA ASN A 110 -17.02 -0.23 -10.79
C ASN A 110 -18.52 -0.45 -10.64
N LYS A 111 -18.92 -1.64 -10.20
CA LYS A 111 -20.33 -1.98 -9.99
C LYS A 111 -21.00 -1.08 -8.95
N SER A 112 -20.26 -0.67 -7.96
CA SER A 112 -20.79 0.14 -6.85
C SER A 112 -20.85 1.63 -7.18
N VAL A 113 -20.11 2.06 -8.22
CA VAL A 113 -20.03 3.46 -8.64
C VAL A 113 -20.28 3.50 -10.14
N PRO A 114 -21.52 3.81 -10.58
CA PRO A 114 -21.86 3.76 -12.01
C PRO A 114 -20.98 4.62 -12.91
N GLU A 115 -20.50 5.77 -12.41
CA GLU A 115 -19.60 6.64 -13.17
C GLU A 115 -18.16 6.15 -13.17
N GLY A 116 -17.88 5.02 -12.50
CA GLY A 116 -16.52 4.50 -12.37
C GLY A 116 -15.77 5.10 -11.20
N GLU A 117 -14.59 4.58 -10.94
CA GLU A 117 -13.70 5.07 -9.88
C GLU A 117 -12.38 5.46 -10.52
N TYR A 118 -11.79 6.56 -10.04
CA TYR A 118 -10.52 7.04 -10.56
C TYR A 118 -9.36 6.50 -9.76
N PHE A 119 -8.28 6.16 -10.48
CA PHE A 119 -7.05 5.64 -9.89
C PHE A 119 -5.85 6.32 -10.52
N TYR A 120 -4.80 6.51 -9.72
CA TYR A 120 -3.49 6.81 -10.27
C TYR A 120 -2.91 5.50 -10.80
N ASP A 121 -2.48 5.52 -12.05
CA ASP A 121 -1.95 4.36 -12.76
C ASP A 121 -0.43 4.43 -12.72
N VAL A 122 0.16 3.89 -11.67
CA VAL A 122 1.58 4.05 -11.37
C VAL A 122 2.37 2.88 -11.95
N PRO A 123 3.34 3.12 -12.85
CA PRO A 123 4.15 2.01 -13.38
C PRO A 123 4.84 1.23 -12.26
N VAL A 124 4.85 -0.09 -12.38
CA VAL A 124 5.43 -0.93 -11.33
C VAL A 124 6.92 -0.67 -11.13
N GLU A 125 7.63 -0.27 -12.19
CA GLU A 125 9.05 0.05 -12.11
C GLU A 125 9.37 1.29 -11.28
N GLU A 126 8.36 2.09 -10.95
CA GLU A 126 8.53 3.26 -10.07
C GLU A 126 8.51 2.88 -8.59
N TRP A 127 8.27 1.63 -8.28
CA TRP A 127 8.19 1.12 -6.92
C TRP A 127 9.48 0.43 -6.53
N TYR A 128 9.92 0.67 -5.29
CA TYR A 128 11.07 -0.01 -4.71
C TYR A 128 10.55 -1.23 -3.94
N VAL A 129 10.95 -2.43 -4.39
CA VAL A 129 10.48 -3.68 -3.81
C VAL A 129 11.55 -4.25 -2.90
N TYR A 130 11.15 -4.59 -1.67
CA TYR A 130 12.01 -5.23 -0.70
C TYR A 130 11.44 -6.58 -0.32
N ASP A 131 12.29 -7.59 -0.38
CA ASP A 131 12.00 -8.91 0.12
C ASP A 131 12.34 -8.90 1.61
N ILE A 132 11.32 -9.12 2.45
CA ILE A 132 11.54 -9.15 3.92
C ILE A 132 12.32 -10.40 4.28
N GLY A 133 12.42 -11.26 3.32
CA GLY A 133 13.13 -12.48 3.49
C GLY A 133 12.27 -13.55 4.10
N ASP A 134 12.60 -14.71 3.70
CA ASP A 134 12.20 -15.88 4.40
C ASP A 134 13.00 -15.86 5.71
N LYS A 135 12.32 -15.84 6.84
CA LYS A 135 13.02 -15.86 8.13
C LYS A 135 13.97 -17.02 8.26
N ASN A 136 13.73 -18.08 7.49
CA ASN A 136 14.59 -19.24 7.49
C ASN A 136 15.92 -18.98 6.80
N GLU A 137 15.99 -17.99 5.94
CA GLU A 137 17.23 -17.64 5.24
C GLU A 137 18.22 -16.94 6.15
N SER A 138 17.73 -16.32 7.20
CA SER A 138 18.61 -15.60 8.13
C SER A 138 19.37 -16.52 9.05
N SER A 139 19.07 -17.77 9.00
CA SER A 139 19.76 -18.76 9.80
C SER A 139 21.17 -19.02 9.32
#